data_569ff3621d3651516c6fec9019d0c00e
#
_entry.id   569ff3621d3651516c6fec9019d0c00e
#
_cell.length_a   1.000
_cell.length_b   1.000
_cell.length_c   1.000
_cell.angle_alpha   90.00
_cell.angle_beta   90.00
_cell.angle_gamma   90.00
#
_symmetry.space_group_name_H-M   'P 1'
#
loop_
_entity.id
_entity.type
_entity.pdbx_description
1 polymer ?
#
loop_
_entity_poly.entity_id
_entity_poly.type
_entity_poly.pdbx_seq_one_letter_code
_entity_poly.pdbx_strand_id
1 'polypeptide(L)'
;MPYIPKSQKQKADDGIIKDCGYLNYSIHQLIDRYMEINKESYQTYNDIIGALDCAKMEIYRRLVSKYEDRKILQNGDVPPYAK
;
A
#
# COMPACT_ATOMS: atom_id res chain seq x y z
N MET A 1 3.53 3.80 9.17
CA MET A 1 4.98 3.86 9.06
C MET A 1 5.59 2.47 9.28
N PRO A 2 6.75 2.18 8.67
CA PRO A 2 7.31 0.83 8.71
C PRO A 2 8.20 0.51 9.91
N TYR A 3 8.48 1.48 10.78
CA TYR A 3 9.46 1.34 11.87
C TYR A 3 8.82 0.73 13.11
N ILE A 4 8.44 -0.54 13.01
CA ILE A 4 7.80 -1.27 14.10
C ILE A 4 8.85 -1.87 15.05
N PRO A 5 8.49 -2.17 16.33
CA PRO A 5 9.41 -2.79 17.30
C PRO A 5 9.94 -4.14 16.79
N LYS A 6 11.12 -4.51 17.28
CA LYS A 6 11.78 -5.78 16.88
C LYS A 6 10.90 -7.00 17.11
N SER A 7 10.16 -7.05 18.23
CA SER A 7 9.26 -8.16 18.52
C SER A 7 8.14 -8.31 17.47
N GLN A 8 7.71 -7.18 16.90
CA GLN A 8 6.69 -7.17 15.88
C GLN A 8 7.24 -7.51 14.51
N LYS A 9 8.53 -7.22 14.26
CA LYS A 9 9.19 -7.58 12.99
C LYS A 9 9.17 -9.08 12.75
N GLN A 10 9.44 -9.87 13.78
CA GLN A 10 9.41 -11.33 13.67
C GLN A 10 8.02 -11.82 13.30
N LYS A 11 6.98 -11.27 13.92
CA LYS A 11 5.60 -11.63 13.59
C LYS A 11 5.25 -11.27 12.16
N ALA A 12 5.66 -10.09 11.70
CA ALA A 12 5.45 -9.67 10.32
C ALA A 12 6.18 -10.57 9.34
N ASP A 13 7.42 -10.97 9.66
CA ASP A 13 8.21 -11.90 8.84
C ASP A 13 7.54 -13.27 8.75
N ASP A 14 6.81 -13.67 9.79
CA ASP A 14 6.04 -14.92 9.82
C ASP A 14 4.69 -14.79 9.11
N GLY A 15 4.42 -13.64 8.48
CA GLY A 15 3.21 -13.42 7.68
C GLY A 15 2.05 -12.80 8.45
N ILE A 16 2.25 -12.39 9.69
CA ILE A 16 1.21 -11.74 10.48
C ILE A 16 1.17 -10.25 10.13
N ILE A 17 0.07 -9.81 9.53
CA ILE A 17 -0.14 -8.40 9.13
C ILE A 17 -1.26 -7.84 10.02
N LYS A 18 -0.90 -7.46 11.23
CA LYS A 18 -1.86 -7.08 12.26
C LYS A 18 -2.45 -5.68 12.07
N ASP A 19 -1.63 -4.74 11.64
CA ASP A 19 -2.04 -3.34 11.51
C ASP A 19 -1.24 -2.66 10.38
N CYS A 20 -1.46 -1.36 10.21
CA CYS A 20 -0.82 -0.60 9.15
C CYS A 20 0.71 -0.61 9.26
N GLY A 21 1.27 -0.59 10.47
CA GLY A 21 2.72 -0.66 10.67
C GLY A 21 3.30 -1.98 10.17
N TYR A 22 2.63 -3.10 10.49
CA TYR A 22 3.03 -4.41 9.99
C TYR A 22 2.95 -4.47 8.47
N LEU A 23 1.86 -3.95 7.90
CA LEU A 23 1.67 -3.93 6.45
C LEU A 23 2.78 -3.16 5.76
N ASN A 24 3.07 -1.97 6.24
CA ASN A 24 4.12 -1.11 5.67
C ASN A 24 5.49 -1.78 5.77
N TYR A 25 5.81 -2.37 6.93
CA TYR A 25 7.04 -3.13 7.12
C TYR A 25 7.15 -4.28 6.11
N SER A 26 6.07 -5.04 5.92
CA SER A 26 6.06 -6.18 5.01
C SER A 26 6.24 -5.75 3.55
N ILE A 27 5.71 -4.60 3.17
CA ILE A 27 5.94 -4.02 1.85
C ILE A 27 7.44 -3.76 1.66
N HIS A 28 8.12 -3.22 2.68
CA HIS A 28 9.56 -2.96 2.59
C HIS A 28 10.38 -4.24 2.55
N GLN A 29 9.92 -5.32 3.18
CA GLN A 29 10.56 -6.63 3.05
C GLN A 29 10.49 -7.15 1.61
N LEU A 30 9.38 -6.95 0.93
CA LEU A 30 9.25 -7.30 -0.49
C LEU A 30 10.15 -6.43 -1.36
N ILE A 31 10.24 -5.15 -1.06
CA ILE A 31 11.15 -4.23 -1.75
C ILE A 31 12.60 -4.69 -1.61
N ASP A 32 12.98 -5.09 -0.39
CA ASP A 32 14.32 -5.59 -0.10
C ASP A 32 14.66 -6.82 -0.97
N ARG A 33 13.74 -7.77 -1.04
CA ARG A 33 13.91 -8.97 -1.89
C ARG A 33 14.07 -8.61 -3.36
N TYR A 34 13.27 -7.67 -3.83
CA TYR A 34 13.35 -7.21 -5.22
C TYR A 34 14.73 -6.60 -5.53
N MET A 35 15.24 -5.77 -4.62
CA MET A 35 16.54 -5.13 -4.76
C MET A 35 17.70 -6.14 -4.71
N GLU A 36 17.58 -7.18 -3.88
CA GLU A 36 18.60 -8.24 -3.84
C GLU A 36 18.73 -8.97 -5.17
N ILE A 37 17.59 -9.30 -5.78
CA ILE A 37 17.57 -10.06 -7.05
C ILE A 37 17.99 -9.18 -8.23
N ASN A 38 17.52 -7.94 -8.28
CA ASN A 38 17.68 -7.06 -9.44
C ASN A 38 18.82 -6.06 -9.30
N LYS A 39 19.49 -6.03 -8.16
CA LYS A 39 20.51 -5.06 -7.78
C LYS A 39 19.97 -3.64 -7.71
N GLU A 40 20.50 -2.84 -6.80
CA GLU A 40 20.09 -1.46 -6.66
C GLU A 40 20.61 -0.61 -7.81
N SER A 41 19.71 0.17 -8.40
CA SER A 41 20.00 1.12 -9.47
C SER A 41 18.82 2.10 -9.53
N TYR A 42 19.00 3.18 -10.26
CA TYR A 42 17.92 4.13 -10.51
C TYR A 42 16.72 3.44 -11.16
N GLN A 43 16.96 2.54 -12.11
CA GLN A 43 15.91 1.78 -12.77
C GLN A 43 15.15 0.89 -11.77
N THR A 44 15.86 0.21 -10.88
CA THR A 44 15.25 -0.63 -9.86
C THR A 44 14.35 0.18 -8.94
N TYR A 45 14.80 1.36 -8.52
CA TYR A 45 13.98 2.25 -7.70
C TYR A 45 12.73 2.71 -8.44
N ASN A 46 12.86 3.06 -9.71
CA ASN A 46 11.70 3.45 -10.52
C ASN A 46 10.70 2.31 -10.68
N ASP A 47 11.18 1.08 -10.87
CA ASP A 47 10.32 -0.10 -10.99
C ASP A 47 9.53 -0.33 -9.69
N ILE A 48 10.18 -0.18 -8.55
CA ILE A 48 9.52 -0.33 -7.24
C ILE A 48 8.44 0.73 -7.06
N ILE A 49 8.77 1.98 -7.32
CA ILE A 49 7.81 3.09 -7.19
C ILE A 49 6.63 2.89 -8.14
N GLY A 50 6.91 2.47 -9.38
CA GLY A 50 5.85 2.19 -10.35
C GLY A 50 4.93 1.07 -9.91
N ALA A 51 5.50 -0.03 -9.40
CA ALA A 51 4.71 -1.15 -8.89
C ALA A 51 3.83 -0.74 -7.72
N LEU A 52 4.36 0.06 -6.78
CA LEU A 52 3.59 0.56 -5.64
C LEU A 52 2.45 1.47 -6.09
N ASP A 53 2.71 2.35 -7.05
CA ASP A 53 1.68 3.24 -7.60
C ASP A 53 0.58 2.45 -8.30
N CYS A 54 0.95 1.44 -9.09
CA CYS A 54 -0.04 0.59 -9.76
C CYS A 54 -0.89 -0.18 -8.74
N ALA A 55 -0.26 -0.71 -7.69
CA ALA A 55 -1.00 -1.41 -6.63
C ALA A 55 -1.98 -0.47 -5.93
N LYS A 56 -1.55 0.76 -5.64
CA LYS A 56 -2.39 1.79 -5.05
C LYS A 56 -3.61 2.07 -5.94
N MET A 57 -3.39 2.26 -7.22
CA MET A 57 -4.48 2.57 -8.17
C MET A 57 -5.46 1.41 -8.31
N GLU A 58 -4.98 0.17 -8.29
CA GLU A 58 -5.86 -1.01 -8.33
C GLU A 58 -6.76 -1.09 -7.10
N ILE A 59 -6.18 -0.89 -5.91
CA ILE A 59 -6.96 -0.87 -4.67
C ILE A 59 -8.01 0.24 -4.72
N TYR A 60 -7.60 1.41 -5.16
CA TYR A 60 -8.51 2.55 -5.25
C TYR A 60 -9.66 2.26 -6.21
N ARG A 61 -9.34 1.82 -7.42
CA ARG A 61 -10.31 1.55 -8.45
C ARG A 61 -11.30 0.45 -8.06
N ARG A 62 -10.79 -0.63 -7.45
CA ARG A 62 -11.59 -1.82 -7.20
C ARG A 62 -12.31 -1.84 -5.85
N LEU A 63 -11.79 -1.13 -4.87
CA LEU A 63 -12.35 -1.14 -3.51
C LEU A 63 -12.75 0.25 -3.03
N VAL A 64 -11.83 1.22 -3.06
CA VAL A 64 -12.06 2.53 -2.46
C VAL A 64 -13.14 3.31 -3.21
N SER A 65 -13.09 3.32 -4.54
CA SER A 65 -14.09 4.06 -5.33
C SER A 65 -15.50 3.53 -5.10
N LYS A 66 -15.66 2.22 -4.97
CA LYS A 66 -16.95 1.61 -4.68
C LYS A 66 -17.47 1.97 -3.30
N TYR A 67 -16.57 2.02 -2.31
CA TYR A 67 -16.93 2.46 -0.98
C TYR A 67 -17.37 3.92 -0.99
N GLU A 68 -16.62 4.77 -1.69
CA GLU A 68 -16.94 6.19 -1.82
C GLU A 68 -18.28 6.41 -2.53
N ASP A 69 -18.56 5.64 -3.58
CA ASP A 69 -19.84 5.72 -4.28
C ASP A 69 -21.02 5.42 -3.34
N ARG A 70 -20.87 4.43 -2.48
CA ARG A 70 -21.89 4.13 -1.46
C ARG A 70 -22.06 5.28 -0.48
N LYS A 71 -20.96 5.94 -0.09
CA LYS A 71 -21.02 7.09 0.83
C LYS A 71 -21.68 8.30 0.19
N ILE A 72 -21.48 8.51 -1.10
CA ILE A 72 -22.17 9.56 -1.87
C ILE A 72 -23.68 9.33 -1.82
N LEU A 73 -24.12 8.09 -2.02
CA LEU A 73 -25.53 7.74 -1.96
C LEU A 73 -26.13 7.96 -0.57
N GLN A 74 -25.37 7.68 0.49
CA GLN A 74 -25.83 7.82 1.87
C GLN A 74 -25.86 9.27 2.35
N ASN A 75 -24.82 10.04 2.05
CA ASN A 75 -24.56 11.34 2.66
C ASN A 75 -24.63 12.52 1.68
N GLY A 76 -24.84 12.25 0.38
CA GLY A 76 -24.77 13.26 -0.65
C GLY A 76 -23.32 13.54 -1.09
N ASP A 77 -23.19 14.09 -2.27
CA ASP A 77 -21.89 14.41 -2.84
C ASP A 77 -21.32 15.70 -2.27
N VAL A 78 -20.03 15.94 -2.48
CA VAL A 78 -19.38 17.19 -2.10
C VAL A 78 -19.77 18.30 -3.09
N PRO A 79 -19.90 19.57 -2.64
CA PRO A 79 -20.44 20.65 -3.46
C PRO A 79 -19.82 20.82 -4.86
N PRO A 80 -18.49 20.70 -5.07
CA PRO A 80 -17.93 20.88 -6.42
C PRO A 80 -18.47 19.90 -7.45
N TYR A 81 -18.90 18.70 -7.01
CA TYR A 81 -19.32 17.61 -7.91
C TYR A 81 -20.81 17.30 -7.85
N ALA A 82 -21.56 17.98 -6.95
CA ALA A 82 -22.97 17.73 -6.74
C ALA A 82 -23.89 18.42 -7.76
N LYS A 83 -23.35 18.94 -8.83
CA LYS A 83 -24.10 19.70 -9.84
C LYS A 83 -24.90 18.81 -10.78
#